data_8ce3de861e4d90082e97569f6a56e6cd
#
_entry.id   8ce3de861e4d90082e97569f6a56e6cd
#
_cell.length_a   1.000
_cell.length_b   1.000
_cell.length_c   1.000
_cell.angle_alpha   90.00
_cell.angle_beta   90.00
_cell.angle_gamma   90.00
#
_symmetry.space_group_name_H-M   'P 1'
#
loop_
_entity.id
_entity.type
_entity.pdbx_description
1 polymer ?
#
loop_
_entity_poly.entity_id
_entity_poly.type
_entity_poly.pdbx_seq_one_letter_code
_entity_poly.pdbx_strand_id
1 'polypeptide(L)'
;MIGVIVTGPAYVSTAGAVLGWLPSKVFTVTGRLAQRNISRSKRRTSNTAAALFVGVAIVSCLGVVATSAKASVNSLVDTGLKADFAVSSASAGQIPDQAIKDIKKVDGVNHVVSNRVVLGVKYDGKAINGFTFATQPELFTKIFAAETTEGDAAAALKDGKLLVGKTIADDRGWHVGQKVKAKAENIVVDKEATAKAQADYQAKVQAHVQELQSQAQQLAASGDLTGAQAKASEIEQYTNDAKNVDPKTLVKTKKVTTGKTLTIGAIVSNSVYRDFAIVNDDLAEQIGNKQTMFVMQAFVTDKRGADTVQVKKALKKTIKKYYTIVVFDRDEYKSTMSSMIDQMLMVLYALLALSIIIAIFGIVNTLALSVSERTKEIGLLRAIGTSRGQVRGMLGIEAAIISVFGTVLGLVVGIAAGVVIRAVYASEGLETLAIPWLQLLVFLLLSIVVGLVSSISPASRALKQPVLDAVASEGDSWSGTSKGGSNAYSQ
;
A
#
# COMPACT_ATOMS: atom_id res chain seq x y z
N MET A 1 -3.04 -21.93 2.22
CA MET A 1 -4.41 -21.71 1.70
C MET A 1 -4.93 -22.88 0.87
N ILE A 2 -4.24 -23.34 -0.17
CA ILE A 2 -4.69 -24.48 -1.03
C ILE A 2 -4.96 -25.72 -0.19
N GLY A 3 -4.07 -26.07 0.73
CA GLY A 3 -4.26 -27.23 1.63
C GLY A 3 -5.55 -27.17 2.47
N VAL A 4 -5.93 -25.99 2.95
CA VAL A 4 -7.18 -25.79 3.73
C VAL A 4 -8.42 -25.96 2.85
N ILE A 5 -8.38 -25.57 1.59
CA ILE A 5 -9.47 -25.76 0.62
C ILE A 5 -9.63 -27.26 0.33
N VAL A 6 -8.53 -27.98 0.09
CA VAL A 6 -8.54 -29.42 -0.21
C VAL A 6 -9.04 -30.24 0.99
N THR A 7 -8.64 -29.86 2.21
CA THR A 7 -9.09 -30.52 3.45
C THR A 7 -10.46 -30.02 3.94
N GLY A 8 -11.02 -28.98 3.32
CA GLY A 8 -12.29 -28.35 3.67
C GLY A 8 -13.45 -29.32 3.91
N PRO A 9 -13.68 -30.34 3.05
CA PRO A 9 -14.77 -31.32 3.26
C PRO A 9 -14.69 -32.08 4.58
N ALA A 10 -13.49 -32.25 5.16
CA ALA A 10 -13.30 -32.91 6.45
C ALA A 10 -13.86 -32.06 7.62
N TYR A 11 -13.72 -30.73 7.52
CA TYR A 11 -14.17 -29.82 8.56
C TYR A 11 -15.64 -29.42 8.46
N VAL A 12 -16.29 -29.58 7.27
CA VAL A 12 -17.69 -29.20 7.04
C VAL A 12 -18.66 -29.88 8.00
N SER A 13 -18.43 -31.18 8.33
CA SER A 13 -19.32 -31.88 9.24
C SER A 13 -19.25 -31.37 10.68
N THR A 14 -18.05 -31.10 11.16
CA THR A 14 -17.83 -30.56 12.50
C THR A 14 -18.33 -29.12 12.59
N ALA A 15 -17.99 -28.30 11.58
CA ALA A 15 -18.45 -26.91 11.50
C ALA A 15 -19.99 -26.81 11.34
N GLY A 16 -20.59 -27.67 10.52
CA GLY A 16 -22.04 -27.77 10.38
C GLY A 16 -22.75 -28.17 11.67
N ALA A 17 -22.12 -29.02 12.49
CA ALA A 17 -22.62 -29.35 13.82
C ALA A 17 -22.53 -28.16 14.77
N VAL A 18 -21.39 -27.50 14.82
CA VAL A 18 -21.14 -26.35 15.74
C VAL A 18 -21.94 -25.12 15.32
N LEU A 19 -21.83 -24.69 14.05
CA LEU A 19 -22.53 -23.49 13.54
C LEU A 19 -24.05 -23.71 13.40
N GLY A 20 -24.48 -24.95 13.13
CA GLY A 20 -25.89 -25.30 13.05
C GLY A 20 -26.57 -25.50 14.42
N TRP A 21 -25.80 -25.57 15.52
CA TRP A 21 -26.35 -25.75 16.86
C TRP A 21 -27.24 -24.59 17.30
N LEU A 22 -26.80 -23.35 17.09
CA LEU A 22 -27.57 -22.16 17.45
C LEU A 22 -28.86 -22.03 16.61
N PRO A 23 -28.83 -22.08 15.26
CA PRO A 23 -30.04 -22.10 14.45
C PRO A 23 -30.97 -23.28 14.76
N SER A 24 -30.45 -24.46 15.11
CA SER A 24 -31.29 -25.63 15.45
C SER A 24 -32.03 -25.48 16.78
N LYS A 25 -31.53 -24.66 17.71
CA LYS A 25 -32.23 -24.32 18.96
C LYS A 25 -33.27 -23.21 18.75
N VAL A 26 -32.94 -22.19 17.96
CA VAL A 26 -33.80 -21.02 17.74
C VAL A 26 -34.95 -21.35 16.78
N PHE A 27 -34.65 -22.02 15.67
CA PHE A 27 -35.60 -22.36 14.60
C PHE A 27 -35.91 -23.86 14.55
N THR A 28 -36.06 -24.52 15.66
CA THR A 28 -36.35 -25.93 15.90
C THR A 28 -36.40 -26.86 14.67
N VAL A 29 -37.45 -26.80 13.82
CA VAL A 29 -37.63 -27.68 12.66
C VAL A 29 -36.77 -27.28 11.48
N THR A 30 -36.83 -26.00 11.08
CA THR A 30 -36.12 -25.47 9.89
C THR A 30 -34.59 -25.46 10.10
N GLY A 31 -34.13 -25.14 11.30
CA GLY A 31 -32.70 -25.18 11.66
C GLY A 31 -32.12 -26.60 11.66
N ARG A 32 -32.83 -27.58 12.18
CA ARG A 32 -32.39 -29.00 12.16
C ARG A 32 -32.35 -29.58 10.75
N LEU A 33 -33.32 -29.22 9.90
CA LEU A 33 -33.32 -29.63 8.50
C LEU A 33 -32.13 -29.02 7.73
N ALA A 34 -31.87 -27.71 7.90
CA ALA A 34 -30.72 -27.04 7.30
C ALA A 34 -29.39 -27.67 7.73
N GLN A 35 -29.21 -27.96 9.01
CA GLN A 35 -28.00 -28.62 9.54
C GLN A 35 -27.76 -30.01 8.91
N ARG A 36 -28.82 -30.84 8.79
CA ARG A 36 -28.72 -32.17 8.15
C ARG A 36 -28.38 -32.06 6.67
N ASN A 37 -28.90 -31.07 5.99
CA ASN A 37 -28.64 -30.85 4.56
C ASN A 37 -27.17 -30.55 4.28
N ILE A 38 -26.57 -29.68 5.08
CA ILE A 38 -25.13 -29.34 4.97
C ILE A 38 -24.25 -30.58 5.18
N SER A 39 -24.59 -31.41 6.18
CA SER A 39 -23.82 -32.62 6.47
C SER A 39 -23.86 -33.67 5.37
N ARG A 40 -24.90 -33.67 4.52
CA ARG A 40 -25.03 -34.58 3.39
C ARG A 40 -24.19 -34.15 2.17
N SER A 41 -23.97 -32.86 1.93
CA SER A 41 -23.32 -32.32 0.73
C SER A 41 -21.95 -31.67 1.00
N LYS A 42 -21.08 -32.32 1.78
CA LYS A 42 -19.79 -31.77 2.29
C LYS A 42 -18.91 -31.13 1.21
N ARG A 43 -18.65 -31.81 0.08
CA ARG A 43 -17.77 -31.29 -1.00
C ARG A 43 -18.35 -30.03 -1.64
N ARG A 44 -19.66 -30.01 -1.89
CA ARG A 44 -20.34 -28.85 -2.48
C ARG A 44 -20.30 -27.65 -1.54
N THR A 45 -20.63 -27.86 -0.26
CA THR A 45 -20.57 -26.81 0.77
C THR A 45 -19.17 -26.22 0.89
N SER A 46 -18.11 -27.05 0.92
CA SER A 46 -16.73 -26.60 0.98
C SER A 46 -16.34 -25.76 -0.24
N ASN A 47 -16.66 -26.22 -1.45
CA ASN A 47 -16.32 -25.50 -2.68
C ASN A 47 -17.03 -24.13 -2.76
N THR A 48 -18.29 -24.08 -2.32
CA THR A 48 -19.06 -22.82 -2.31
C THR A 48 -18.51 -21.84 -1.27
N ALA A 49 -18.12 -22.33 -0.09
CA ALA A 49 -17.52 -21.53 0.95
C ALA A 49 -16.11 -21.02 0.58
N ALA A 50 -15.40 -21.71 -0.34
CA ALA A 50 -14.02 -21.42 -0.68
C ALA A 50 -13.82 -20.00 -1.24
N ALA A 51 -14.74 -19.48 -2.04
CA ALA A 51 -14.64 -18.12 -2.59
C ALA A 51 -14.64 -17.06 -1.48
N LEU A 52 -15.57 -17.20 -0.53
CA LEU A 52 -15.66 -16.29 0.62
C LEU A 52 -14.46 -16.48 1.59
N PHE A 53 -14.06 -17.73 1.80
CA PHE A 53 -12.87 -18.09 2.59
C PHE A 53 -11.61 -17.38 2.09
N VAL A 54 -11.33 -17.44 0.78
CA VAL A 54 -10.11 -16.84 0.21
C VAL A 54 -10.13 -15.32 0.37
N GLY A 55 -11.25 -14.66 0.03
CA GLY A 55 -11.38 -13.21 0.15
C GLY A 55 -11.22 -12.73 1.59
N VAL A 56 -11.92 -13.38 2.53
CA VAL A 56 -11.85 -13.02 3.95
C VAL A 56 -10.47 -13.33 4.53
N ALA A 57 -9.83 -14.44 4.16
CA ALA A 57 -8.50 -14.79 4.65
C ALA A 57 -7.44 -13.76 4.24
N ILE A 58 -7.46 -13.32 2.96
CA ILE A 58 -6.51 -12.30 2.48
C ILE A 58 -6.73 -10.97 3.22
N VAL A 59 -7.99 -10.50 3.29
CA VAL A 59 -8.27 -9.20 3.91
C VAL A 59 -8.08 -9.23 5.42
N SER A 60 -8.34 -10.34 6.10
CA SER A 60 -8.05 -10.48 7.52
C SER A 60 -6.55 -10.53 7.81
N CYS A 61 -5.79 -11.25 6.98
CA CYS A 61 -4.33 -11.28 7.07
C CYS A 61 -3.73 -9.88 6.93
N LEU A 62 -4.07 -9.19 5.86
CA LEU A 62 -3.56 -7.84 5.59
C LEU A 62 -4.14 -6.81 6.58
N GLY A 63 -5.35 -7.02 7.08
CA GLY A 63 -5.93 -6.22 8.16
C GLY A 63 -5.13 -6.31 9.46
N VAL A 64 -4.69 -7.51 9.86
CA VAL A 64 -3.81 -7.69 11.04
C VAL A 64 -2.46 -7.01 10.80
N VAL A 65 -1.85 -7.19 9.62
CA VAL A 65 -0.58 -6.54 9.28
C VAL A 65 -0.70 -5.01 9.30
N ALA A 66 -1.73 -4.45 8.66
CA ALA A 66 -1.96 -3.02 8.59
C ALA A 66 -2.27 -2.39 9.96
N THR A 67 -3.09 -3.06 10.78
CA THR A 67 -3.39 -2.58 12.15
C THR A 67 -2.15 -2.66 13.03
N SER A 68 -1.34 -3.70 12.88
CA SER A 68 -0.05 -3.83 13.57
C SER A 68 0.94 -2.76 13.13
N ALA A 69 0.99 -2.43 11.83
CA ALA A 69 1.82 -1.33 11.32
C ALA A 69 1.39 0.03 11.92
N LYS A 70 0.08 0.31 11.96
CA LYS A 70 -0.44 1.52 12.64
C LYS A 70 -0.08 1.56 14.12
N ALA A 71 -0.23 0.45 14.82
CA ALA A 71 0.12 0.36 16.24
C ALA A 71 1.62 0.57 16.46
N SER A 72 2.47 0.03 15.58
CA SER A 72 3.92 0.23 15.62
C SER A 72 4.31 1.69 15.35
N VAL A 73 3.69 2.35 14.36
CA VAL A 73 3.89 3.79 14.09
C VAL A 73 3.46 4.62 15.29
N ASN A 74 2.31 4.33 15.89
CA ASN A 74 1.83 5.06 17.06
C ASN A 74 2.80 4.88 18.24
N SER A 75 3.23 3.65 18.52
CA SER A 75 4.21 3.35 19.56
C SER A 75 5.52 4.10 19.33
N LEU A 76 6.03 4.10 18.09
CA LEU A 76 7.24 4.81 17.71
C LEU A 76 7.13 6.32 17.98
N VAL A 77 6.03 6.95 17.60
CA VAL A 77 5.80 8.39 17.80
C VAL A 77 5.60 8.70 19.28
N ASP A 78 4.89 7.84 20.03
CA ASP A 78 4.58 8.08 21.44
C ASP A 78 5.81 7.91 22.35
N THR A 79 6.63 6.90 22.10
CA THR A 79 7.74 6.53 22.97
C THR A 79 9.11 6.93 22.41
N GLY A 80 9.27 6.87 21.08
CA GLY A 80 10.54 7.09 20.40
C GLY A 80 10.78 8.53 19.99
N LEU A 81 9.74 9.26 19.54
CA LEU A 81 9.89 10.62 19.02
C LEU A 81 9.73 11.67 20.13
N LYS A 82 10.79 12.40 20.42
CA LYS A 82 10.81 13.52 21.39
C LYS A 82 10.56 14.88 20.74
N ALA A 83 10.55 14.96 19.41
CA ALA A 83 10.27 16.21 18.70
C ALA A 83 8.79 16.62 18.87
N ASP A 84 8.54 17.92 18.91
CA ASP A 84 7.20 18.50 18.99
C ASP A 84 6.56 18.62 17.61
N PHE A 85 7.40 18.86 16.58
CA PHE A 85 6.95 18.94 15.19
C PHE A 85 7.85 18.16 14.25
N ALA A 86 7.21 17.61 13.20
CA ALA A 86 7.86 17.08 12.02
C ALA A 86 7.57 18.00 10.82
N VAL A 87 8.60 18.30 10.04
CA VAL A 87 8.50 19.11 8.82
C VAL A 87 8.84 18.22 7.64
N SER A 88 7.92 18.11 6.68
CA SER A 88 8.07 17.26 5.50
C SER A 88 7.60 17.99 4.26
N SER A 89 7.93 17.46 3.08
CA SER A 89 7.33 17.93 1.82
C SER A 89 6.03 17.19 1.54
N ALA A 90 4.98 17.92 1.17
CA ALA A 90 3.67 17.35 0.83
C ALA A 90 3.70 16.43 -0.41
N SER A 91 4.69 16.61 -1.31
CA SER A 91 4.83 15.87 -2.57
C SER A 91 6.07 14.96 -2.59
N ALA A 92 6.54 14.48 -1.45
CA ALA A 92 7.80 13.74 -1.31
C ALA A 92 9.01 14.46 -1.94
N GLY A 93 8.93 15.78 -2.08
CA GLY A 93 9.97 16.63 -2.64
C GLY A 93 11.01 17.04 -1.61
N GLN A 94 11.92 17.87 -2.04
CA GLN A 94 13.00 18.39 -1.21
C GLN A 94 12.51 19.58 -0.36
N ILE A 95 12.99 19.67 0.88
CA ILE A 95 12.83 20.86 1.70
C ILE A 95 14.01 21.78 1.38
N PRO A 96 13.79 23.03 0.92
CA PRO A 96 14.87 23.97 0.66
C PRO A 96 15.66 24.31 1.92
N ASP A 97 16.97 24.37 1.83
CA ASP A 97 17.84 24.75 2.97
C ASP A 97 17.45 26.12 3.58
N GLN A 98 16.94 27.02 2.74
CA GLN A 98 16.45 28.31 3.23
C GLN A 98 15.23 28.17 4.16
N ALA A 99 14.35 27.19 3.89
CA ALA A 99 13.22 26.92 4.77
C ALA A 99 13.70 26.44 6.16
N ILE A 100 14.73 25.56 6.21
CA ILE A 100 15.32 25.13 7.48
C ILE A 100 15.94 26.32 8.24
N LYS A 101 16.63 27.21 7.53
CA LYS A 101 17.19 28.45 8.15
C LYS A 101 16.10 29.37 8.70
N ASP A 102 14.98 29.49 7.99
CA ASP A 102 13.87 30.31 8.43
C ASP A 102 13.13 29.70 9.63
N ILE A 103 12.95 28.38 9.64
CA ILE A 103 12.37 27.63 10.77
C ILE A 103 13.22 27.81 12.03
N LYS A 104 14.54 27.74 11.91
CA LYS A 104 15.48 27.96 13.07
C LYS A 104 15.33 29.33 13.71
N LYS A 105 14.83 30.34 12.99
CA LYS A 105 14.64 31.70 13.49
C LYS A 105 13.29 31.96 14.15
N VAL A 106 12.38 30.97 14.09
CA VAL A 106 11.05 31.11 14.69
C VAL A 106 11.17 31.14 16.21
N ASP A 107 10.54 32.15 16.82
CA ASP A 107 10.52 32.25 18.28
C ASP A 107 9.78 31.05 18.90
N GLY A 108 10.29 30.56 20.03
CA GLY A 108 9.80 29.33 20.66
C GLY A 108 10.47 28.04 20.15
N VAL A 109 11.16 28.06 19.01
CA VAL A 109 11.93 26.91 18.51
C VAL A 109 13.25 26.77 19.29
N ASN A 110 13.57 25.55 19.73
CA ASN A 110 14.80 25.21 20.44
C ASN A 110 15.82 24.56 19.50
N HIS A 111 15.49 23.37 18.98
CA HIS A 111 16.37 22.65 18.05
C HIS A 111 15.64 22.35 16.76
N VAL A 112 16.38 22.39 15.65
CA VAL A 112 15.93 21.91 14.33
C VAL A 112 16.97 20.94 13.81
N VAL A 113 16.61 19.68 13.72
CA VAL A 113 17.45 18.59 13.22
C VAL A 113 16.93 18.16 11.87
N SER A 114 17.77 18.20 10.85
CA SER A 114 17.41 17.82 9.49
C SER A 114 18.00 16.48 9.09
N ASN A 115 17.20 15.64 8.46
CA ASN A 115 17.64 14.42 7.79
C ASN A 115 17.80 14.70 6.30
N ARG A 116 19.05 14.65 5.83
CA ARG A 116 19.40 14.83 4.41
C ARG A 116 19.69 13.49 3.77
N VAL A 117 19.10 13.23 2.64
CA VAL A 117 19.44 12.05 1.83
C VAL A 117 20.70 12.35 1.04
N VAL A 118 21.65 11.41 1.06
CA VAL A 118 22.85 11.41 0.22
C VAL A 118 22.69 10.33 -0.83
N LEU A 119 22.50 10.74 -2.08
CA LEU A 119 22.23 9.79 -3.16
C LEU A 119 23.51 9.14 -3.72
N GLY A 120 23.35 7.93 -4.26
CA GLY A 120 24.37 7.24 -5.04
C GLY A 120 25.57 6.72 -4.23
N VAL A 121 25.45 6.60 -2.90
CA VAL A 121 26.55 6.09 -2.05
C VAL A 121 26.63 4.57 -2.17
N LYS A 122 27.82 4.08 -2.48
CA LYS A 122 28.19 2.66 -2.45
C LYS A 122 29.23 2.42 -1.35
N TYR A 123 29.07 1.36 -0.63
CA TYR A 123 29.99 0.93 0.42
C TYR A 123 30.71 -0.33 -0.03
N ASP A 124 32.06 -0.27 -0.05
CA ASP A 124 32.94 -1.31 -0.61
C ASP A 124 32.49 -1.77 -2.02
N GLY A 125 32.07 -0.80 -2.84
CA GLY A 125 31.63 -1.00 -4.22
C GLY A 125 30.19 -1.48 -4.39
N LYS A 126 29.44 -1.75 -3.33
CA LYS A 126 28.06 -2.24 -3.38
C LYS A 126 27.09 -1.22 -2.79
N ALA A 127 25.92 -1.06 -3.41
CA ALA A 127 24.83 -0.29 -2.82
C ALA A 127 24.25 -1.00 -1.58
N ILE A 128 23.66 -0.23 -0.67
CA ILE A 128 22.85 -0.76 0.45
C ILE A 128 21.38 -0.79 0.06
N ASN A 129 20.58 -1.64 0.71
CA ASN A 129 19.13 -1.74 0.49
C ASN A 129 18.34 -0.58 1.13
N GLY A 130 18.99 0.52 1.48
CA GLY A 130 18.40 1.70 2.09
C GLY A 130 19.08 2.97 1.61
N PHE A 131 18.88 4.05 2.35
CA PHE A 131 19.48 5.33 2.03
C PHE A 131 20.66 5.63 2.96
N THR A 132 21.54 6.52 2.46
CA THR A 132 22.52 7.18 3.35
C THR A 132 21.92 8.52 3.77
N PHE A 133 21.80 8.72 5.10
CA PHE A 133 21.36 9.98 5.66
C PHE A 133 22.53 10.76 6.26
N ALA A 134 22.47 12.07 6.07
CA ALA A 134 23.28 13.02 6.82
C ALA A 134 22.41 13.70 7.86
N THR A 135 22.89 13.80 9.09
CA THR A 135 22.16 14.42 10.20
C THR A 135 23.09 14.91 11.30
N GLN A 136 22.54 15.61 12.28
CA GLN A 136 23.25 16.11 13.43
C GLN A 136 23.20 15.12 14.60
N PRO A 137 24.21 15.12 15.53
CA PRO A 137 24.21 14.24 16.70
C PRO A 137 22.97 14.39 17.60
N GLU A 138 22.34 15.57 17.57
CA GLU A 138 21.11 15.89 18.29
C GLU A 138 19.93 14.99 17.87
N LEU A 139 19.99 14.34 16.71
CA LEU A 139 18.99 13.37 16.29
C LEU A 139 18.79 12.29 17.36
N PHE A 140 19.88 11.74 17.90
CA PHE A 140 19.83 10.64 18.85
C PHE A 140 19.82 11.10 20.33
N THR A 141 20.01 12.36 20.60
CA THR A 141 19.98 12.89 21.99
C THR A 141 18.70 13.68 22.27
N LYS A 142 18.12 14.36 21.27
CA LYS A 142 17.02 15.31 21.43
C LYS A 142 15.76 14.92 20.68
N ILE A 143 15.87 14.16 19.58
CA ILE A 143 14.75 13.86 18.69
C ILE A 143 14.26 12.42 18.84
N PHE A 144 15.18 11.45 18.81
CA PHE A 144 14.85 10.03 18.97
C PHE A 144 15.58 9.42 20.14
N ALA A 145 14.97 8.43 20.78
CA ALA A 145 15.70 7.54 21.68
C ALA A 145 16.69 6.72 20.85
N ALA A 146 17.99 6.79 21.21
CA ALA A 146 19.00 5.98 20.55
C ALA A 146 18.93 4.55 21.09
N GLU A 147 18.48 3.62 20.23
CA GLU A 147 18.62 2.19 20.47
C GLU A 147 19.78 1.69 19.63
N THR A 148 20.86 1.30 20.30
CA THR A 148 22.08 0.77 19.66
C THR A 148 22.38 -0.61 20.20
N THR A 149 22.80 -1.52 19.32
CA THR A 149 23.33 -2.83 19.71
C THR A 149 24.81 -2.76 20.02
N GLU A 150 25.54 -1.85 19.37
CA GLU A 150 26.97 -1.63 19.59
C GLU A 150 27.29 -0.14 19.46
N GLY A 151 28.15 0.40 20.33
CA GLY A 151 28.62 1.77 20.30
C GLY A 151 27.62 2.82 20.79
N ASP A 152 27.99 4.09 20.69
CA ASP A 152 27.13 5.25 20.99
C ASP A 152 26.91 6.05 19.72
N ALA A 153 25.62 6.17 19.31
CA ALA A 153 25.25 6.83 18.08
C ALA A 153 25.60 8.33 18.07
N ALA A 154 25.32 9.04 19.15
CA ALA A 154 25.54 10.47 19.20
C ALA A 154 27.04 10.80 19.24
N ALA A 155 27.83 10.08 20.06
CA ALA A 155 29.28 10.22 20.12
C ALA A 155 29.92 9.86 18.77
N ALA A 156 29.48 8.77 18.12
CA ALA A 156 30.02 8.36 16.84
C ALA A 156 29.77 9.40 15.74
N LEU A 157 28.57 10.03 15.67
CA LEU A 157 28.31 11.12 14.73
C LEU A 157 29.16 12.36 15.01
N LYS A 158 29.33 12.71 16.29
CA LYS A 158 30.19 13.83 16.70
C LYS A 158 31.64 13.60 16.29
N ASP A 159 32.13 12.37 16.43
CA ASP A 159 33.50 11.97 16.04
C ASP A 159 33.67 11.81 14.52
N GLY A 160 32.65 12.04 13.71
CA GLY A 160 32.69 11.85 12.26
C GLY A 160 32.84 10.39 11.86
N LYS A 161 32.22 9.47 12.57
CA LYS A 161 32.14 8.05 12.24
C LYS A 161 30.83 7.69 11.55
N LEU A 162 30.83 6.56 10.86
CA LEU A 162 29.64 5.99 10.19
C LEU A 162 28.78 5.26 11.23
N LEU A 163 27.49 5.55 11.26
CA LEU A 163 26.50 4.69 11.91
C LEU A 163 25.89 3.79 10.85
N VAL A 164 25.64 2.55 11.22
CA VAL A 164 25.04 1.55 10.35
C VAL A 164 23.80 0.98 11.03
N GLY A 165 22.70 0.90 10.30
CA GLY A 165 21.51 0.21 10.78
C GLY A 165 21.77 -1.29 10.91
N LYS A 166 21.10 -1.91 11.88
CA LYS A 166 21.33 -3.32 12.24
C LYS A 166 21.14 -4.27 11.06
N THR A 167 20.12 -4.06 10.21
CA THR A 167 19.88 -4.90 9.03
C THR A 167 21.09 -4.87 8.08
N ILE A 168 21.66 -3.69 7.82
CA ILE A 168 22.84 -3.58 6.95
C ILE A 168 24.07 -4.22 7.60
N ALA A 169 24.22 -4.03 8.92
CA ALA A 169 25.34 -4.62 9.65
C ALA A 169 25.29 -6.15 9.61
N ASP A 170 24.12 -6.73 9.85
CA ASP A 170 23.91 -8.19 9.79
C ASP A 170 24.15 -8.74 8.38
N ASP A 171 23.59 -8.09 7.33
CA ASP A 171 23.75 -8.49 5.92
C ASP A 171 25.20 -8.44 5.43
N ARG A 172 25.99 -7.54 5.98
CA ARG A 172 27.38 -7.30 5.55
C ARG A 172 28.44 -7.89 6.50
N GLY A 173 28.02 -8.40 7.66
CA GLY A 173 28.91 -8.83 8.71
C GLY A 173 29.77 -7.69 9.26
N TRP A 174 29.19 -6.49 9.41
CA TRP A 174 29.89 -5.30 9.85
C TRP A 174 29.80 -5.13 11.36
N HIS A 175 30.91 -4.69 11.97
CA HIS A 175 31.06 -4.45 13.41
C HIS A 175 31.64 -3.07 13.68
N VAL A 176 31.43 -2.56 14.88
CA VAL A 176 32.05 -1.31 15.35
C VAL A 176 33.57 -1.39 15.29
N GLY A 177 34.21 -0.31 14.82
CA GLY A 177 35.64 -0.24 14.61
C GLY A 177 36.11 -0.64 13.20
N GLN A 178 35.30 -1.32 12.43
CA GLN A 178 35.64 -1.70 11.06
C GLN A 178 35.68 -0.50 10.12
N LYS A 179 36.61 -0.52 9.16
CA LYS A 179 36.77 0.51 8.12
C LYS A 179 36.08 0.09 6.84
N VAL A 180 35.25 0.97 6.28
CA VAL A 180 34.45 0.76 5.07
C VAL A 180 34.72 1.90 4.08
N LYS A 181 34.88 1.59 2.79
CA LYS A 181 35.09 2.60 1.74
C LYS A 181 33.73 3.07 1.22
N ALA A 182 33.31 4.28 1.59
CA ALA A 182 32.14 4.92 1.01
C ALA A 182 32.53 5.68 -0.26
N LYS A 183 31.83 5.47 -1.37
CA LYS A 183 31.98 6.19 -2.64
C LYS A 183 30.62 6.59 -3.18
N ALA A 184 30.49 7.84 -3.65
CA ALA A 184 29.32 8.30 -4.36
C ALA A 184 29.68 8.67 -5.79
N GLU A 185 28.91 8.15 -6.73
CA GLU A 185 28.95 8.54 -8.14
C GLU A 185 27.81 9.54 -8.38
N ASN A 186 28.18 10.80 -8.57
CA ASN A 186 27.22 11.89 -8.71
C ASN A 186 27.26 12.45 -10.12
N ILE A 187 26.10 12.75 -10.69
CA ILE A 187 25.99 13.54 -11.90
C ILE A 187 25.84 14.99 -11.47
N VAL A 188 26.82 15.80 -11.76
CA VAL A 188 26.83 17.22 -11.39
C VAL A 188 26.80 18.10 -12.62
N VAL A 189 26.23 19.29 -12.49
CA VAL A 189 26.30 20.27 -13.58
C VAL A 189 27.75 20.67 -13.78
N ASP A 190 28.28 20.47 -14.98
CA ASP A 190 29.55 20.99 -15.40
C ASP A 190 29.39 22.46 -15.75
N LYS A 191 29.71 23.34 -14.80
CA LYS A 191 29.52 24.78 -14.98
C LYS A 191 30.32 25.34 -16.16
N GLU A 192 31.53 24.84 -16.37
CA GLU A 192 32.41 25.29 -17.44
C GLU A 192 31.88 24.85 -18.80
N ALA A 193 31.57 23.55 -18.94
CA ALA A 193 30.96 23.02 -20.18
C ALA A 193 29.59 23.61 -20.45
N THR A 194 28.79 23.93 -19.42
CA THR A 194 27.50 24.60 -19.55
C THR A 194 27.67 26.04 -20.03
N ALA A 195 28.57 26.79 -19.40
CA ALA A 195 28.86 28.17 -19.81
C ALA A 195 29.39 28.23 -21.27
N LYS A 196 30.25 27.30 -21.67
CA LYS A 196 30.71 27.16 -23.03
C LYS A 196 29.54 26.82 -23.97
N ALA A 197 28.70 25.87 -23.65
CA ALA A 197 27.52 25.52 -24.45
C ALA A 197 26.56 26.68 -24.66
N GLN A 198 26.36 27.50 -23.60
CA GLN A 198 25.56 28.72 -23.65
C GLN A 198 26.22 29.80 -24.55
N ALA A 199 27.52 30.01 -24.40
CA ALA A 199 28.27 30.94 -25.24
C ALA A 199 28.27 30.51 -26.73
N ASP A 200 28.51 29.23 -26.99
CA ASP A 200 28.47 28.67 -28.36
C ASP A 200 27.05 28.80 -28.97
N TYR A 201 26.02 28.59 -28.16
CA TYR A 201 24.64 28.80 -28.63
C TYR A 201 24.39 30.28 -28.98
N GLN A 202 24.76 31.22 -28.09
CA GLN A 202 24.61 32.65 -28.37
C GLN A 202 25.41 33.10 -29.62
N ALA A 203 26.64 32.60 -29.76
CA ALA A 203 27.47 32.90 -30.94
C ALA A 203 26.79 32.39 -32.22
N LYS A 204 26.20 31.19 -32.22
CA LYS A 204 25.45 30.65 -33.36
C LYS A 204 24.24 31.51 -33.73
N VAL A 205 23.47 31.93 -32.68
CA VAL A 205 22.32 32.80 -32.89
C VAL A 205 22.76 34.13 -33.51
N GLN A 206 23.81 34.74 -32.96
CA GLN A 206 24.35 36.01 -33.51
C GLN A 206 24.86 35.86 -34.95
N ALA A 207 25.59 34.84 -35.23
CA ALA A 207 26.11 34.54 -36.57
C ALA A 207 24.96 34.41 -37.60
N HIS A 208 23.94 33.63 -37.25
CA HIS A 208 22.79 33.43 -38.13
C HIS A 208 21.95 34.75 -38.31
N VAL A 209 21.76 35.52 -37.28
CA VAL A 209 21.13 36.82 -37.37
C VAL A 209 21.94 37.77 -38.29
N GLN A 210 23.27 37.79 -38.17
CA GLN A 210 24.13 38.60 -39.05
C GLN A 210 24.03 38.17 -40.50
N GLU A 211 23.98 36.85 -40.75
CA GLU A 211 23.81 36.29 -42.09
C GLU A 211 22.48 36.78 -42.71
N LEU A 212 21.36 36.63 -41.97
CA LEU A 212 20.05 37.08 -42.40
C LEU A 212 20.00 38.62 -42.61
N GLN A 213 20.70 39.40 -41.79
CA GLN A 213 20.83 40.85 -41.95
C GLN A 213 21.58 41.18 -43.22
N SER A 214 22.68 40.49 -43.56
CA SER A 214 23.42 40.70 -44.78
C SER A 214 22.58 40.37 -46.02
N GLN A 215 21.81 39.28 -45.99
CA GLN A 215 20.87 38.90 -47.04
C GLN A 215 19.77 39.97 -47.23
N ALA A 216 19.18 40.47 -46.12
CA ALA A 216 18.20 41.54 -46.18
C ALA A 216 18.74 42.82 -46.80
N GLN A 217 19.98 43.21 -46.47
CA GLN A 217 20.66 44.37 -47.06
C GLN A 217 20.93 44.20 -48.56
N GLN A 218 21.35 43.01 -49.01
CA GLN A 218 21.56 42.71 -50.43
C GLN A 218 20.26 42.79 -51.22
N LEU A 219 19.15 42.26 -50.70
CA LEU A 219 17.85 42.32 -51.33
C LEU A 219 17.33 43.78 -51.42
N ALA A 220 17.50 44.54 -50.35
CA ALA A 220 17.14 45.98 -50.36
C ALA A 220 17.98 46.77 -51.40
N ALA A 221 19.27 46.48 -51.50
CA ALA A 221 20.16 47.14 -52.49
C ALA A 221 19.82 46.77 -53.93
N SER A 222 19.26 45.58 -54.17
CA SER A 222 18.78 45.13 -55.50
C SER A 222 17.35 45.63 -55.82
N GLY A 223 16.71 46.34 -54.92
CA GLY A 223 15.34 46.89 -55.13
C GLY A 223 14.22 45.92 -54.71
N ASP A 224 14.53 44.74 -54.20
CA ASP A 224 13.53 43.80 -53.66
C ASP A 224 13.18 44.14 -52.18
N LEU A 225 12.35 45.11 -52.01
CA LEU A 225 11.87 45.54 -50.67
C LEU A 225 11.01 44.49 -49.98
N THR A 226 10.27 43.70 -50.76
CA THR A 226 9.41 42.61 -50.21
C THR A 226 10.26 41.49 -49.65
N GLY A 227 11.29 41.05 -50.38
CA GLY A 227 12.24 40.05 -49.89
C GLY A 227 13.03 40.52 -48.65
N ALA A 228 13.45 41.82 -48.66
CA ALA A 228 14.14 42.39 -47.49
C ALA A 228 13.24 42.43 -46.26
N GLN A 229 11.94 42.72 -46.39
CA GLN A 229 10.98 42.74 -45.31
C GLN A 229 10.64 41.33 -44.77
N ALA A 230 10.59 40.35 -45.70
CA ALA A 230 10.46 38.93 -45.31
C ALA A 230 11.64 38.46 -44.43
N LYS A 231 12.87 38.84 -44.79
CA LYS A 231 14.09 38.52 -44.02
C LYS A 231 14.10 39.24 -42.65
N ALA A 232 13.59 40.45 -42.57
CA ALA A 232 13.44 41.13 -41.28
C ALA A 232 12.47 40.38 -40.33
N SER A 233 11.36 39.87 -40.88
CA SER A 233 10.38 39.05 -40.08
C SER A 233 11.02 37.73 -39.69
N GLU A 234 11.84 37.08 -40.54
CA GLU A 234 12.56 35.85 -40.21
C GLU A 234 13.57 36.06 -39.07
N ILE A 235 14.27 37.22 -39.06
CA ILE A 235 15.17 37.59 -37.96
C ILE A 235 14.40 37.72 -36.64
N GLU A 236 13.25 38.41 -36.68
CA GLU A 236 12.41 38.60 -35.48
C GLU A 236 11.92 37.25 -34.93
N GLN A 237 11.41 36.38 -35.81
CA GLN A 237 10.92 35.06 -35.42
C GLN A 237 12.09 34.20 -34.86
N TYR A 238 13.22 34.13 -35.54
CA TYR A 238 14.39 33.35 -35.09
C TYR A 238 14.93 33.85 -33.75
N THR A 239 14.95 35.18 -33.55
CA THR A 239 15.37 35.77 -32.27
C THR A 239 14.40 35.43 -31.11
N ASN A 240 13.11 35.41 -31.39
CA ASN A 240 12.12 35.03 -30.41
C ASN A 240 12.18 33.53 -30.08
N ASP A 241 12.34 32.68 -31.08
CA ASP A 241 12.53 31.22 -30.87
C ASP A 241 13.80 30.95 -30.07
N ALA A 242 14.89 31.67 -30.37
CA ALA A 242 16.13 31.55 -29.60
C ALA A 242 16.01 31.98 -28.14
N LYS A 243 15.17 32.97 -27.82
CA LYS A 243 14.88 33.37 -26.43
C LYS A 243 14.02 32.33 -25.68
N ASN A 244 13.19 31.58 -26.39
CA ASN A 244 12.27 30.58 -25.82
C ASN A 244 12.89 29.19 -25.68
N VAL A 245 14.16 29.00 -26.04
CA VAL A 245 14.86 27.71 -25.83
C VAL A 245 14.92 27.42 -24.33
N ASP A 246 14.48 26.23 -23.94
CA ASP A 246 14.56 25.79 -22.53
C ASP A 246 16.05 25.79 -22.08
N PRO A 247 16.45 26.63 -21.12
CA PRO A 247 17.81 26.68 -20.62
C PRO A 247 18.37 25.32 -20.17
N LYS A 248 17.50 24.38 -19.79
CA LYS A 248 17.88 23.02 -19.37
C LYS A 248 18.53 22.23 -20.51
N THR A 249 18.21 22.51 -21.77
CA THR A 249 18.80 21.82 -22.92
C THR A 249 20.29 22.14 -23.11
N LEU A 250 20.73 23.28 -22.61
CA LEU A 250 22.11 23.74 -22.66
C LEU A 250 22.94 23.32 -21.45
N VAL A 251 22.31 22.73 -20.42
CA VAL A 251 23.02 22.26 -19.24
C VAL A 251 23.83 21.01 -19.57
N LYS A 252 25.12 21.07 -19.36
CA LYS A 252 26.06 19.94 -19.48
C LYS A 252 26.33 19.35 -18.10
N THR A 253 26.37 18.03 -18.06
CA THR A 253 26.60 17.30 -16.80
C THR A 253 27.85 16.44 -16.93
N LYS A 254 28.56 16.25 -15.81
CA LYS A 254 29.66 15.30 -15.71
C LYS A 254 29.49 14.37 -14.53
N LYS A 255 30.03 13.16 -14.65
CA LYS A 255 30.12 12.22 -13.53
C LYS A 255 31.33 12.58 -12.67
N VAL A 256 31.08 12.74 -11.37
CA VAL A 256 32.13 12.96 -10.35
C VAL A 256 32.03 11.84 -9.34
N THR A 257 33.14 11.17 -9.07
CA THR A 257 33.24 10.16 -8.01
C THR A 257 33.94 10.77 -6.83
N THR A 258 33.23 10.82 -5.71
CA THR A 258 33.75 11.24 -4.41
C THR A 258 33.81 10.03 -3.50
N GLY A 259 34.68 10.01 -2.51
CA GLY A 259 34.72 8.90 -1.57
C GLY A 259 35.71 9.07 -0.45
N LYS A 260 35.42 8.37 0.64
CA LYS A 260 36.23 8.36 1.85
C LYS A 260 36.17 7.00 2.56
N THR A 261 37.25 6.64 3.25
CA THR A 261 37.23 5.50 4.17
C THR A 261 36.65 5.95 5.50
N LEU A 262 35.58 5.30 5.95
CA LEU A 262 34.87 5.59 7.17
C LEU A 262 35.09 4.47 8.18
N THR A 263 35.13 4.82 9.47
CA THR A 263 35.12 3.84 10.56
C THR A 263 33.69 3.72 11.10
N ILE A 264 33.18 2.51 11.23
CA ILE A 264 31.87 2.26 11.86
C ILE A 264 31.98 2.58 13.35
N GLY A 265 31.16 3.51 13.83
CA GLY A 265 31.16 3.98 15.20
C GLY A 265 30.06 3.43 16.09
N ALA A 266 28.92 3.08 15.50
CA ALA A 266 27.80 2.44 16.20
C ALA A 266 26.89 1.67 15.22
N ILE A 267 26.18 0.66 15.77
CA ILE A 267 25.13 -0.09 15.10
C ILE A 267 23.79 0.28 15.73
N VAL A 268 22.88 0.87 14.93
CA VAL A 268 21.59 1.36 15.37
C VAL A 268 20.54 0.28 15.13
N SER A 269 19.79 -0.08 16.17
CA SER A 269 18.72 -1.08 16.13
C SER A 269 17.31 -0.48 16.10
N ASN A 270 17.18 0.84 16.25
CA ASN A 270 15.90 1.54 16.20
C ASN A 270 15.17 1.24 14.86
N SER A 271 13.88 0.94 14.92
CA SER A 271 13.07 0.56 13.77
C SER A 271 13.06 1.56 12.61
N VAL A 272 13.28 2.86 12.91
CA VAL A 272 13.34 3.91 11.88
C VAL A 272 14.64 3.89 11.09
N TYR A 273 15.76 3.58 11.75
CA TYR A 273 17.10 3.78 11.17
C TYR A 273 17.87 2.49 10.90
N ARG A 274 17.28 1.34 11.16
CA ARG A 274 17.94 0.03 11.02
C ARG A 274 18.36 -0.35 9.58
N ASP A 275 17.70 0.24 8.57
CA ASP A 275 17.97 0.00 7.15
C ASP A 275 18.77 1.13 6.50
N PHE A 276 19.38 2.01 7.32
CA PHE A 276 20.07 3.20 6.82
C PHE A 276 21.52 3.25 7.28
N ALA A 277 22.35 3.87 6.45
CA ALA A 277 23.66 4.33 6.83
C ALA A 277 23.56 5.81 7.20
N ILE A 278 24.16 6.23 8.31
CA ILE A 278 24.01 7.58 8.83
C ILE A 278 25.38 8.19 9.07
N VAL A 279 25.58 9.39 8.59
CA VAL A 279 26.81 10.18 8.74
C VAL A 279 26.45 11.59 9.25
N ASN A 280 27.43 12.33 9.73
CA ASN A 280 27.20 13.75 9.98
C ASN A 280 27.27 14.58 8.70
N ASP A 281 26.79 15.84 8.75
CA ASP A 281 26.74 16.73 7.58
C ASP A 281 28.13 16.93 6.94
N ASP A 282 29.20 17.04 7.72
CA ASP A 282 30.58 17.25 7.21
C ASP A 282 31.09 16.04 6.42
N LEU A 283 30.83 14.82 6.91
CA LEU A 283 31.18 13.60 6.18
C LEU A 283 30.35 13.42 4.92
N ALA A 284 29.08 13.75 4.99
CA ALA A 284 28.20 13.67 3.85
C ALA A 284 28.67 14.56 2.70
N GLU A 285 29.15 15.78 2.99
CA GLU A 285 29.74 16.68 1.99
C GLU A 285 31.04 16.13 1.37
N GLN A 286 31.81 15.32 2.13
CA GLN A 286 33.04 14.68 1.64
C GLN A 286 32.77 13.41 0.82
N ILE A 287 31.69 12.68 1.13
CA ILE A 287 31.30 11.46 0.42
C ILE A 287 30.44 11.80 -0.80
N GLY A 288 29.47 12.70 -0.61
CA GLY A 288 28.52 13.14 -1.62
C GLY A 288 28.91 14.48 -2.24
N ASN A 289 27.94 15.11 -2.90
CA ASN A 289 28.04 16.47 -3.39
C ASN A 289 26.82 17.25 -2.90
N LYS A 290 27.02 18.53 -2.55
CA LYS A 290 25.90 19.42 -2.14
C LYS A 290 24.73 19.43 -3.12
N GLN A 291 24.97 19.21 -4.40
CA GLN A 291 23.93 19.17 -5.44
C GLN A 291 23.10 17.87 -5.43
N THR A 292 23.61 16.80 -4.82
CA THR A 292 22.96 15.49 -4.75
C THR A 292 22.42 15.19 -3.34
N MET A 293 22.60 16.13 -2.42
CA MET A 293 22.06 16.06 -1.07
C MET A 293 20.84 16.97 -0.96
N PHE A 294 19.80 16.47 -0.34
CA PHE A 294 18.60 17.25 -0.07
C PHE A 294 17.98 16.90 1.28
N VAL A 295 17.37 17.88 1.92
CA VAL A 295 16.60 17.65 3.15
C VAL A 295 15.30 16.97 2.80
N MET A 296 15.10 15.75 3.30
CA MET A 296 13.86 15.00 3.13
C MET A 296 12.88 15.33 4.25
N GLN A 297 13.38 15.46 5.47
CA GLN A 297 12.59 15.68 6.67
C GLN A 297 13.39 16.50 7.69
N ALA A 298 12.71 17.30 8.50
CA ALA A 298 13.29 17.95 9.65
C ALA A 298 12.39 17.78 10.86
N PHE A 299 13.02 17.74 12.04
CA PHE A 299 12.34 17.66 13.32
C PHE A 299 12.63 18.91 14.13
N VAL A 300 11.61 19.40 14.80
CA VAL A 300 11.66 20.64 15.59
C VAL A 300 11.27 20.34 17.02
N THR A 301 12.05 20.84 17.98
CA THR A 301 11.69 20.84 19.39
C THR A 301 11.44 22.27 19.87
N ASP A 302 10.47 22.43 20.74
CA ASP A 302 10.12 23.70 21.36
C ASP A 302 11.08 24.05 22.50
N LYS A 303 11.21 25.34 22.80
CA LYS A 303 11.83 25.80 24.04
C LYS A 303 10.98 25.37 25.23
N ARG A 304 11.61 25.02 26.32
CA ARG A 304 10.92 24.59 27.54
C ARG A 304 9.97 25.70 28.02
N GLY A 305 8.67 25.36 28.14
CA GLY A 305 7.62 26.30 28.55
C GLY A 305 7.05 27.17 27.42
N ALA A 306 7.46 26.94 26.16
CA ALA A 306 6.79 27.59 25.02
C ALA A 306 5.38 27.04 24.81
N ASP A 307 4.48 27.89 24.32
CA ASP A 307 3.15 27.48 23.90
C ASP A 307 3.26 26.80 22.51
N THR A 308 3.19 25.48 22.50
CA THR A 308 3.28 24.65 21.28
C THR A 308 2.28 25.06 20.19
N VAL A 309 1.09 25.55 20.57
CA VAL A 309 0.07 26.00 19.61
C VAL A 309 0.54 27.30 18.92
N GLN A 310 1.11 28.20 19.67
CA GLN A 310 1.67 29.46 19.14
C GLN A 310 2.88 29.20 18.25
N VAL A 311 3.78 28.32 18.67
CA VAL A 311 4.97 27.91 17.88
C VAL A 311 4.52 27.26 16.57
N LYS A 312 3.54 26.35 16.60
CA LYS A 312 2.97 25.73 15.39
C LYS A 312 2.42 26.77 14.41
N LYS A 313 1.68 27.77 14.94
CA LYS A 313 1.11 28.87 14.12
C LYS A 313 2.21 29.71 13.49
N ALA A 314 3.27 30.03 14.24
CA ALA A 314 4.44 30.76 13.75
C ALA A 314 5.22 29.96 12.69
N LEU A 315 5.43 28.67 12.91
CA LEU A 315 6.04 27.77 11.93
C LEU A 315 5.21 27.72 10.63
N LYS A 316 3.89 27.47 10.71
CA LYS A 316 2.99 27.48 9.53
C LYS A 316 3.03 28.81 8.78
N LYS A 317 3.12 29.95 9.48
CA LYS A 317 3.26 31.29 8.87
C LYS A 317 4.59 31.41 8.13
N THR A 318 5.70 30.98 8.75
CA THR A 318 7.05 31.06 8.20
C THR A 318 7.21 30.24 6.93
N ILE A 319 6.64 29.01 6.90
CA ILE A 319 6.76 28.12 5.76
C ILE A 319 5.73 28.42 4.64
N LYS A 320 4.74 29.29 4.85
CA LYS A 320 3.68 29.56 3.89
C LYS A 320 4.19 29.96 2.49
N LYS A 321 5.36 30.59 2.42
CA LYS A 321 6.02 30.94 1.14
C LYS A 321 6.62 29.74 0.39
N TYR A 322 6.72 28.58 1.06
CA TYR A 322 7.24 27.33 0.50
C TYR A 322 6.05 26.38 0.31
N TYR A 323 5.36 26.46 -0.80
CA TYR A 323 4.06 25.79 -1.09
C TYR A 323 4.07 24.27 -0.89
N THR A 324 5.25 23.63 -0.92
CA THR A 324 5.39 22.18 -0.81
C THR A 324 5.68 21.68 0.60
N ILE A 325 5.87 22.57 1.58
CA ILE A 325 6.28 22.20 2.94
C ILE A 325 5.08 22.20 3.87
N VAL A 326 4.99 21.16 4.70
CA VAL A 326 3.97 21.00 5.74
C VAL A 326 4.64 20.78 7.09
N VAL A 327 4.09 21.40 8.13
CA VAL A 327 4.46 21.17 9.53
C VAL A 327 3.35 20.37 10.19
N PHE A 328 3.72 19.24 10.74
CA PHE A 328 2.84 18.34 11.51
C PHE A 328 3.23 18.41 12.99
N ASP A 329 2.26 18.50 13.88
CA ASP A 329 2.47 18.07 15.26
C ASP A 329 2.47 16.54 15.37
N ARG A 330 2.67 16.00 16.57
CA ARG A 330 2.73 14.55 16.77
C ARG A 330 1.46 13.83 16.33
N ASP A 331 0.28 14.39 16.64
CA ASP A 331 -0.99 13.77 16.32
C ASP A 331 -1.30 13.84 14.81
N GLU A 332 -1.01 14.98 14.19
CA GLU A 332 -1.10 15.12 12.72
C GLU A 332 -0.12 14.17 12.01
N TYR A 333 1.10 13.99 12.55
CA TYR A 333 2.09 13.09 11.98
C TYR A 333 1.62 11.63 12.05
N LYS A 334 1.11 11.17 13.22
CA LYS A 334 0.49 9.84 13.36
C LYS A 334 -0.70 9.66 12.41
N SER A 335 -1.58 10.66 12.34
CA SER A 335 -2.76 10.63 11.48
C SER A 335 -2.37 10.52 10.01
N THR A 336 -1.36 11.28 9.58
CA THR A 336 -0.88 11.25 8.20
C THR A 336 -0.28 9.89 7.85
N MET A 337 0.57 9.33 8.72
CA MET A 337 1.13 7.99 8.50
C MET A 337 0.05 6.91 8.49
N SER A 338 -0.93 7.01 9.40
CA SER A 338 -2.05 6.08 9.46
C SER A 338 -2.96 6.17 8.23
N SER A 339 -3.17 7.37 7.69
CA SER A 339 -4.03 7.57 6.51
C SER A 339 -3.47 6.91 5.25
N MET A 340 -2.15 6.85 5.11
CA MET A 340 -1.50 6.11 4.01
C MET A 340 -1.83 4.61 4.09
N ILE A 341 -1.82 4.04 5.29
CA ILE A 341 -2.19 2.64 5.52
C ILE A 341 -3.70 2.45 5.23
N ASP A 342 -4.55 3.41 5.63
CA ASP A 342 -5.99 3.35 5.34
C ASP A 342 -6.31 3.38 3.85
N GLN A 343 -5.57 4.15 3.06
CA GLN A 343 -5.72 4.16 1.60
C GLN A 343 -5.38 2.79 0.98
N MET A 344 -4.32 2.14 1.46
CA MET A 344 -4.00 0.77 1.03
C MET A 344 -5.10 -0.22 1.43
N LEU A 345 -5.65 -0.11 2.65
CA LEU A 345 -6.76 -0.94 3.11
C LEU A 345 -8.03 -0.73 2.28
N MET A 346 -8.30 0.49 1.80
CA MET A 346 -9.46 0.79 0.93
C MET A 346 -9.43 -0.04 -0.35
N VAL A 347 -8.27 -0.20 -0.99
CA VAL A 347 -8.11 -1.07 -2.17
C VAL A 347 -8.41 -2.52 -1.83
N LEU A 348 -7.96 -2.99 -0.67
CA LEU A 348 -8.21 -4.36 -0.21
C LEU A 348 -9.70 -4.60 0.08
N TYR A 349 -10.41 -3.60 0.64
CA TYR A 349 -11.86 -3.68 0.84
C TYR A 349 -12.63 -3.73 -0.48
N ALA A 350 -12.15 -3.03 -1.52
CA ALA A 350 -12.74 -3.14 -2.86
C ALA A 350 -12.58 -4.56 -3.44
N LEU A 351 -11.41 -5.19 -3.25
CA LEU A 351 -11.18 -6.59 -3.65
C LEU A 351 -12.04 -7.56 -2.83
N LEU A 352 -12.24 -7.30 -1.53
CA LEU A 352 -13.17 -8.09 -0.71
C LEU A 352 -14.60 -7.97 -1.22
N ALA A 353 -15.05 -6.76 -1.56
CA ALA A 353 -16.38 -6.56 -2.11
C ALA A 353 -16.59 -7.37 -3.39
N LEU A 354 -15.60 -7.40 -4.29
CA LEU A 354 -15.64 -8.25 -5.49
C LEU A 354 -15.70 -9.74 -5.13
N SER A 355 -14.91 -10.18 -4.15
CA SER A 355 -14.93 -11.57 -3.65
C SER A 355 -16.29 -11.94 -3.07
N ILE A 356 -16.96 -11.04 -2.36
CA ILE A 356 -18.33 -11.23 -1.83
C ILE A 356 -19.32 -11.40 -2.98
N ILE A 357 -19.23 -10.61 -4.04
CA ILE A 357 -20.10 -10.74 -5.22
C ILE A 357 -19.93 -12.13 -5.84
N ILE A 358 -18.69 -12.59 -6.04
CA ILE A 358 -18.40 -13.93 -6.55
C ILE A 358 -18.97 -15.01 -5.63
N ALA A 359 -18.83 -14.85 -4.32
CA ALA A 359 -19.38 -15.77 -3.33
C ALA A 359 -20.91 -15.84 -3.38
N ILE A 360 -21.59 -14.69 -3.52
CA ILE A 360 -23.06 -14.65 -3.68
C ILE A 360 -23.48 -15.49 -4.88
N PHE A 361 -22.86 -15.30 -6.06
CA PHE A 361 -23.18 -16.11 -7.24
C PHE A 361 -22.88 -17.60 -7.03
N GLY A 362 -21.78 -17.94 -6.38
CA GLY A 362 -21.42 -19.30 -6.02
C GLY A 362 -22.48 -19.97 -5.12
N ILE A 363 -22.92 -19.27 -4.08
CA ILE A 363 -23.95 -19.73 -3.15
C ILE A 363 -25.30 -19.88 -3.88
N VAL A 364 -25.71 -18.88 -4.67
CA VAL A 364 -26.95 -18.92 -5.48
C VAL A 364 -26.98 -20.13 -6.39
N ASN A 365 -25.91 -20.36 -7.14
CA ASN A 365 -25.80 -21.48 -8.07
C ASN A 365 -25.87 -22.84 -7.33
N THR A 366 -25.13 -22.96 -6.22
CA THR A 366 -25.11 -24.19 -5.43
C THR A 366 -26.46 -24.50 -4.79
N LEU A 367 -27.14 -23.49 -4.24
CA LEU A 367 -28.48 -23.65 -3.67
C LEU A 367 -29.53 -23.94 -4.74
N ALA A 368 -29.43 -23.28 -5.91
CA ALA A 368 -30.36 -23.57 -7.01
C ALA A 368 -30.28 -25.03 -7.48
N LEU A 369 -29.07 -25.58 -7.61
CA LEU A 369 -28.85 -26.97 -7.91
C LEU A 369 -29.36 -27.90 -6.80
N SER A 370 -29.06 -27.55 -5.53
CA SER A 370 -29.56 -28.31 -4.37
C SER A 370 -31.09 -28.35 -4.31
N VAL A 371 -31.77 -27.24 -4.63
CA VAL A 371 -33.23 -27.16 -4.72
C VAL A 371 -33.76 -28.03 -5.86
N SER A 372 -33.13 -28.00 -7.03
CA SER A 372 -33.53 -28.81 -8.19
C SER A 372 -33.42 -30.32 -7.90
N GLU A 373 -32.34 -30.78 -7.26
CA GLU A 373 -32.16 -32.18 -6.87
C GLU A 373 -33.14 -32.64 -5.80
N ARG A 374 -33.69 -31.74 -4.99
CA ARG A 374 -34.60 -32.02 -3.85
C ARG A 374 -36.01 -31.53 -4.09
N THR A 375 -36.40 -31.30 -5.34
CA THR A 375 -37.72 -30.79 -5.67
C THR A 375 -38.84 -31.66 -5.11
N LYS A 376 -38.72 -32.99 -5.15
CA LYS A 376 -39.66 -33.95 -4.57
C LYS A 376 -39.76 -33.84 -3.05
N GLU A 377 -38.60 -33.77 -2.35
CA GLU A 377 -38.58 -33.65 -0.88
C GLU A 377 -39.27 -32.34 -0.45
N ILE A 378 -39.01 -31.23 -1.16
CA ILE A 378 -39.62 -29.91 -0.88
C ILE A 378 -41.13 -29.94 -1.23
N GLY A 379 -41.52 -30.60 -2.32
CA GLY A 379 -42.91 -30.81 -2.70
C GLY A 379 -43.69 -31.62 -1.65
N LEU A 380 -43.10 -32.71 -1.16
CA LEU A 380 -43.69 -33.54 -0.11
C LEU A 380 -43.84 -32.78 1.22
N LEU A 381 -42.80 -32.06 1.64
CA LEU A 381 -42.86 -31.18 2.83
C LEU A 381 -44.01 -30.16 2.72
N ARG A 382 -44.22 -29.58 1.54
CA ARG A 382 -45.33 -28.64 1.30
C ARG A 382 -46.69 -29.32 1.30
N ALA A 383 -46.76 -30.54 0.78
CA ALA A 383 -48.00 -31.32 0.78
C ALA A 383 -48.46 -31.67 2.20
N ILE A 384 -47.54 -31.96 3.12
CA ILE A 384 -47.81 -32.22 4.55
C ILE A 384 -47.96 -30.95 5.41
N GLY A 385 -48.00 -29.74 4.79
CA GLY A 385 -48.35 -28.48 5.48
C GLY A 385 -47.21 -27.55 5.79
N THR A 386 -45.97 -27.77 5.29
CA THR A 386 -44.88 -26.80 5.47
C THR A 386 -45.17 -25.51 4.72
N SER A 387 -45.14 -24.35 5.48
CA SER A 387 -45.44 -23.05 4.89
C SER A 387 -44.31 -22.56 3.96
N ARG A 388 -44.66 -21.64 3.03
CA ARG A 388 -43.68 -20.99 2.13
C ARG A 388 -42.58 -20.25 2.91
N GLY A 389 -42.94 -19.65 4.06
CA GLY A 389 -41.97 -18.95 4.96
C GLY A 389 -40.96 -19.91 5.57
N GLN A 390 -41.41 -21.11 5.97
CA GLN A 390 -40.54 -22.14 6.53
C GLN A 390 -39.53 -22.69 5.51
N VAL A 391 -39.94 -22.88 4.26
CA VAL A 391 -39.02 -23.28 3.16
C VAL A 391 -37.99 -22.19 2.89
N ARG A 392 -38.42 -20.92 2.81
CA ARG A 392 -37.47 -19.79 2.69
C ARG A 392 -36.49 -19.71 3.85
N GLY A 393 -37.00 -19.85 5.07
CA GLY A 393 -36.17 -19.86 6.29
C GLY A 393 -35.14 -20.99 6.31
N MET A 394 -35.54 -22.21 5.89
CA MET A 394 -34.64 -23.37 5.80
C MET A 394 -33.48 -23.11 4.82
N LEU A 395 -33.77 -22.62 3.62
CA LEU A 395 -32.75 -22.29 2.61
C LEU A 395 -31.89 -21.08 3.03
N GLY A 396 -32.50 -20.10 3.72
CA GLY A 396 -31.78 -18.96 4.30
C GLY A 396 -30.76 -19.36 5.36
N ILE A 397 -31.16 -20.23 6.28
CA ILE A 397 -30.28 -20.77 7.32
C ILE A 397 -29.17 -21.63 6.70
N GLU A 398 -29.48 -22.46 5.69
CA GLU A 398 -28.49 -23.25 4.96
C GLU A 398 -27.41 -22.36 4.33
N ALA A 399 -27.84 -21.32 3.61
CA ALA A 399 -26.93 -20.33 3.00
C ALA A 399 -26.11 -19.55 4.04
N ALA A 400 -26.74 -19.12 5.13
CA ALA A 400 -26.05 -18.40 6.20
C ALA A 400 -24.97 -19.27 6.85
N ILE A 401 -25.24 -20.55 7.11
CA ILE A 401 -24.25 -21.46 7.68
C ILE A 401 -23.06 -21.64 6.71
N ILE A 402 -23.32 -21.77 5.38
CA ILE A 402 -22.26 -21.90 4.38
C ILE A 402 -21.36 -20.66 4.37
N SER A 403 -21.95 -19.47 4.35
CA SER A 403 -21.20 -18.21 4.31
C SER A 403 -20.43 -17.95 5.61
N VAL A 404 -21.06 -18.19 6.78
CA VAL A 404 -20.38 -18.09 8.09
C VAL A 404 -19.23 -19.08 8.20
N PHE A 405 -19.41 -20.32 7.74
CA PHE A 405 -18.34 -21.32 7.72
C PHE A 405 -17.14 -20.85 6.89
N GLY A 406 -17.34 -20.38 5.65
CA GLY A 406 -16.26 -19.82 4.85
C GLY A 406 -15.57 -18.63 5.51
N THR A 407 -16.35 -17.75 6.11
CA THR A 407 -15.83 -16.57 6.83
C THR A 407 -15.02 -16.97 8.05
N VAL A 408 -15.53 -17.83 8.93
CA VAL A 408 -14.81 -18.26 10.16
C VAL A 408 -13.48 -18.94 9.79
N LEU A 409 -13.47 -19.82 8.80
CA LEU A 409 -12.22 -20.41 8.31
C LEU A 409 -11.27 -19.33 7.77
N GLY A 410 -11.81 -18.38 6.98
CA GLY A 410 -11.04 -17.25 6.46
C GLY A 410 -10.42 -16.38 7.56
N LEU A 411 -11.20 -16.07 8.61
CA LEU A 411 -10.73 -15.32 9.76
C LEU A 411 -9.59 -16.05 10.48
N VAL A 412 -9.78 -17.33 10.79
CA VAL A 412 -8.77 -18.12 11.53
C VAL A 412 -7.46 -18.20 10.74
N VAL A 413 -7.54 -18.55 9.46
CA VAL A 413 -6.36 -18.67 8.60
C VAL A 413 -5.73 -17.29 8.32
N GLY A 414 -6.55 -16.28 8.10
CA GLY A 414 -6.09 -14.91 7.85
C GLY A 414 -5.38 -14.31 9.07
N ILE A 415 -5.97 -14.43 10.26
CA ILE A 415 -5.34 -13.98 11.50
C ILE A 415 -4.02 -14.73 11.74
N ALA A 416 -4.03 -16.05 11.63
CA ALA A 416 -2.80 -16.84 11.82
C ALA A 416 -1.69 -16.43 10.84
N ALA A 417 -2.03 -16.26 9.56
CA ALA A 417 -1.08 -15.78 8.55
C ALA A 417 -0.58 -14.36 8.86
N GLY A 418 -1.47 -13.45 9.25
CA GLY A 418 -1.11 -12.08 9.62
C GLY A 418 -0.19 -12.02 10.84
N VAL A 419 -0.44 -12.85 11.87
CA VAL A 419 0.44 -12.97 13.03
C VAL A 419 1.81 -13.50 12.65
N VAL A 420 1.87 -14.51 11.77
CA VAL A 420 3.15 -15.06 11.28
C VAL A 420 3.92 -14.01 10.48
N ILE A 421 3.26 -13.31 9.55
CA ILE A 421 3.90 -12.22 8.78
C ILE A 421 4.42 -11.16 9.73
N ARG A 422 3.60 -10.71 10.69
CA ARG A 422 4.03 -9.75 11.70
C ARG A 422 5.24 -10.24 12.49
N ALA A 423 5.27 -11.51 12.88
CA ALA A 423 6.39 -12.08 13.63
C ALA A 423 7.69 -12.12 12.81
N VAL A 424 7.61 -12.44 11.52
CA VAL A 424 8.75 -12.40 10.59
C VAL A 424 9.28 -10.98 10.42
N TYR A 425 8.38 -10.00 10.26
CA TYR A 425 8.73 -8.59 10.07
C TYR A 425 8.79 -7.78 11.38
N ALA A 426 8.74 -8.43 12.55
CA ALA A 426 8.85 -7.77 13.85
C ALA A 426 10.15 -6.99 13.99
N SER A 427 11.23 -7.57 13.52
CA SER A 427 12.54 -6.92 13.46
C SER A 427 12.63 -5.83 12.39
N GLU A 428 11.68 -5.71 11.49
CA GLU A 428 11.66 -4.72 10.40
C GLU A 428 10.63 -3.59 10.63
N GLY A 429 10.24 -3.35 11.89
CA GLY A 429 9.37 -2.24 12.29
C GLY A 429 7.92 -2.62 12.59
N LEU A 430 7.53 -3.89 12.43
CA LEU A 430 6.21 -4.39 12.87
C LEU A 430 6.28 -4.93 14.32
N GLU A 431 6.72 -4.10 15.26
CA GLU A 431 6.99 -4.51 16.64
C GLU A 431 5.72 -4.82 17.44
N THR A 432 4.65 -4.07 17.18
CA THR A 432 3.39 -4.16 17.95
C THR A 432 2.38 -5.05 17.23
N LEU A 433 1.91 -6.12 17.90
CA LEU A 433 0.80 -6.92 17.38
C LEU A 433 -0.54 -6.24 17.73
N ALA A 434 -1.34 -5.94 16.73
CA ALA A 434 -2.68 -5.44 16.89
C ALA A 434 -3.65 -6.19 15.98
N ILE A 435 -4.71 -6.75 16.59
CA ILE A 435 -5.75 -7.49 15.86
C ILE A 435 -6.99 -6.60 15.76
N PRO A 436 -7.53 -6.36 14.56
CA PRO A 436 -8.68 -5.49 14.35
C PRO A 436 -10.01 -6.19 14.66
N TRP A 437 -10.26 -6.50 15.94
CA TRP A 437 -11.42 -7.30 16.38
C TRP A 437 -12.77 -6.78 15.87
N LEU A 438 -12.96 -5.46 15.89
CA LEU A 438 -14.21 -4.85 15.40
C LEU A 438 -14.41 -5.12 13.90
N GLN A 439 -13.38 -4.99 13.09
CA GLN A 439 -13.42 -5.28 11.67
C GLN A 439 -13.73 -6.75 11.37
N LEU A 440 -13.10 -7.67 12.14
CA LEU A 440 -13.33 -9.12 12.01
C LEU A 440 -14.78 -9.48 12.39
N LEU A 441 -15.33 -8.85 13.41
CA LEU A 441 -16.73 -8.99 13.78
C LEU A 441 -17.68 -8.48 12.69
N VAL A 442 -17.37 -7.34 12.07
CA VAL A 442 -18.14 -6.81 10.93
C VAL A 442 -18.14 -7.80 9.77
N PHE A 443 -17.01 -8.43 9.44
CA PHE A 443 -16.95 -9.45 8.40
C PHE A 443 -17.82 -10.66 8.73
N LEU A 444 -17.83 -11.09 9.98
CA LEU A 444 -18.69 -12.20 10.43
C LEU A 444 -20.18 -11.85 10.30
N LEU A 445 -20.59 -10.67 10.71
CA LEU A 445 -21.97 -10.21 10.57
C LEU A 445 -22.37 -10.05 9.09
N LEU A 446 -21.49 -9.47 8.29
CA LEU A 446 -21.70 -9.31 6.86
C LEU A 446 -21.89 -10.66 6.16
N SER A 447 -21.18 -11.71 6.58
CA SER A 447 -21.31 -13.05 6.00
C SER A 447 -22.71 -13.63 6.21
N ILE A 448 -23.37 -13.35 7.32
CA ILE A 448 -24.76 -13.76 7.55
C ILE A 448 -25.68 -13.08 6.55
N VAL A 449 -25.52 -11.77 6.36
CA VAL A 449 -26.29 -10.99 5.36
C VAL A 449 -26.07 -11.54 3.96
N VAL A 450 -24.83 -11.80 3.57
CA VAL A 450 -24.45 -12.41 2.28
C VAL A 450 -25.16 -13.75 2.07
N GLY A 451 -25.15 -14.62 3.08
CA GLY A 451 -25.86 -15.90 3.02
C GLY A 451 -27.36 -15.72 2.82
N LEU A 452 -28.00 -14.87 3.62
CA LEU A 452 -29.45 -14.62 3.52
C LEU A 452 -29.82 -14.04 2.15
N VAL A 453 -29.09 -13.04 1.64
CA VAL A 453 -29.34 -12.44 0.31
C VAL A 453 -29.19 -13.48 -0.78
N SER A 454 -28.14 -14.31 -0.72
CA SER A 454 -27.89 -15.38 -1.70
C SER A 454 -29.00 -16.42 -1.76
N SER A 455 -29.76 -16.63 -0.67
CA SER A 455 -30.85 -17.60 -0.62
C SER A 455 -32.13 -17.13 -1.29
N ILE A 456 -32.32 -15.83 -1.54
CA ILE A 456 -33.60 -15.26 -2.02
C ILE A 456 -34.01 -15.84 -3.38
N SER A 457 -33.08 -15.85 -4.33
CA SER A 457 -33.37 -16.34 -5.70
C SER A 457 -33.66 -17.84 -5.73
N PRO A 458 -32.85 -18.75 -5.15
CA PRO A 458 -33.15 -20.19 -5.09
C PRO A 458 -34.46 -20.51 -4.36
N ALA A 459 -34.72 -19.83 -3.23
CA ALA A 459 -35.94 -20.02 -2.47
C ALA A 459 -37.20 -19.63 -3.28
N SER A 460 -37.10 -18.53 -4.04
CA SER A 460 -38.19 -18.11 -4.92
C SER A 460 -38.49 -19.13 -6.02
N ARG A 461 -37.44 -19.72 -6.61
CA ARG A 461 -37.57 -20.79 -7.61
C ARG A 461 -38.23 -22.05 -7.05
N ALA A 462 -37.79 -22.49 -5.86
CA ALA A 462 -38.35 -23.65 -5.16
C ALA A 462 -39.84 -23.51 -4.88
N LEU A 463 -40.32 -22.29 -4.62
CA LEU A 463 -41.72 -22.02 -4.27
C LEU A 463 -42.65 -21.82 -5.49
N LYS A 464 -42.10 -21.54 -6.68
CA LYS A 464 -42.87 -21.37 -7.91
C LYS A 464 -43.32 -22.70 -8.52
N GLN A 465 -42.69 -23.83 -8.19
CA GLN A 465 -43.07 -25.13 -8.69
C GLN A 465 -44.40 -25.61 -8.06
N PRO A 466 -45.40 -26.05 -8.89
CA PRO A 466 -46.63 -26.64 -8.38
C PRO A 466 -46.36 -27.91 -7.57
N VAL A 467 -47.08 -28.10 -6.47
CA VAL A 467 -46.85 -29.25 -5.56
C VAL A 467 -47.19 -30.57 -6.28
N LEU A 468 -48.23 -30.56 -7.14
CA LEU A 468 -48.64 -31.73 -7.92
C LEU A 468 -47.56 -32.19 -8.92
N ASP A 469 -46.91 -31.25 -9.65
CA ASP A 469 -45.88 -31.56 -10.62
C ASP A 469 -44.59 -32.07 -9.96
N ALA A 470 -44.30 -31.56 -8.74
CA ALA A 470 -43.14 -31.98 -7.94
C ALA A 470 -43.27 -33.45 -7.46
N VAL A 471 -44.47 -33.95 -7.27
CA VAL A 471 -44.74 -35.34 -6.83
C VAL A 471 -44.98 -36.28 -8.01
N ALA A 472 -45.55 -35.81 -9.15
CA ALA A 472 -45.97 -36.59 -10.30
C ALA A 472 -44.85 -37.00 -11.28
N SER A 473 -43.66 -36.43 -11.19
CA SER A 473 -42.56 -36.58 -12.19
C SER A 473 -41.93 -37.98 -12.30
N GLU A 474 -42.64 -39.05 -11.91
CA GLU A 474 -42.20 -40.45 -12.06
C GLU A 474 -43.16 -41.28 -12.93
N GLY A 475 -44.30 -40.71 -13.40
CA GLY A 475 -45.28 -41.46 -14.17
C GLY A 475 -44.89 -41.76 -15.63
N ASP A 476 -44.00 -40.94 -16.21
CA ASP A 476 -43.75 -41.00 -17.64
C ASP A 476 -42.55 -41.83 -18.09
N SER A 477 -41.77 -42.40 -17.18
CA SER A 477 -40.64 -43.25 -17.57
C SER A 477 -40.99 -44.73 -17.76
N TRP A 478 -42.24 -45.15 -17.47
CA TRP A 478 -42.67 -46.54 -17.59
C TRP A 478 -43.66 -46.80 -18.74
N SER A 479 -44.10 -45.81 -19.50
CA SER A 479 -45.04 -46.01 -20.64
C SER A 479 -44.34 -46.13 -22.01
N GLY A 480 -43.02 -46.27 -22.06
CA GLY A 480 -42.22 -46.27 -23.30
C GLY A 480 -41.89 -47.63 -23.90
N THR A 481 -42.35 -48.76 -23.31
CA THR A 481 -42.05 -50.11 -23.86
C THR A 481 -43.28 -50.98 -23.96
N SER A 482 -44.19 -50.61 -24.87
CA SER A 482 -45.23 -51.59 -25.39
C SER A 482 -45.98 -51.01 -26.58
N LYS A 483 -45.34 -50.87 -27.72
CA LYS A 483 -45.97 -50.88 -29.02
C LYS A 483 -44.91 -51.01 -30.10
N GLY A 484 -44.70 -52.20 -30.52
CA GLY A 484 -43.85 -52.47 -31.66
C GLY A 484 -43.76 -53.95 -31.95
N GLY A 485 -44.76 -54.48 -32.49
CA GLY A 485 -44.74 -55.85 -33.00
C GLY A 485 -45.95 -56.10 -33.78
N SER A 486 -45.94 -55.88 -35.10
CA SER A 486 -46.66 -56.74 -36.08
C SER A 486 -46.62 -56.13 -37.48
N ASN A 487 -46.21 -56.99 -38.40
CA ASN A 487 -46.40 -56.99 -39.89
C ASN A 487 -45.28 -56.28 -40.68
N ALA A 488 -44.30 -56.96 -41.26
CA ALA A 488 -44.09 -58.24 -41.97
C ALA A 488 -44.75 -58.28 -43.34
N TYR A 489 -43.93 -58.56 -44.32
CA TYR A 489 -44.18 -59.12 -45.67
C TYR A 489 -45.07 -58.37 -46.66
N SER A 490 -44.49 -57.87 -47.71
CA SER A 490 -44.52 -58.38 -49.08
C SER A 490 -44.09 -57.36 -50.13
N GLN A 491 -43.25 -57.85 -50.98
CA GLN A 491 -42.81 -57.49 -52.33
C GLN A 491 -41.53 -56.62 -52.39
#